data_614e2bada42de4348b5d85389e27545e
#
_entry.id   614e2bada42de4348b5d85389e27545e
#
_cell.length_a   1.000
_cell.length_b   1.000
_cell.length_c   1.000
_cell.angle_alpha   90.00
_cell.angle_beta   90.00
_cell.angle_gamma   90.00
#
_symmetry.space_group_name_H-M   'P 1'
#
loop_
_entity.id
_entity.type
_entity.pdbx_description
1 polymer ?
#
loop_
_entity_poly.entity_id
_entity_poly.type
_entity_poly.pdbx_seq_one_letter_code
_entity_poly.pdbx_strand_id
1 'polypeptide(L)'
;MRDQMSNRRDGRRQFLRNGLFLAGGLALPGLPRRVAAEDHPPIGTYPAGVQGNTVTIGIAVPRTGTYAEQGEDELKGWQLAVEHINGGHPLIREISPKTKKGVLGKELKVVVADSAAKPNDPVQAQQRFITEDKVILMTGSTSSAVAVAMNKLAQREKVLYVTGISRSNDTTGKDCVRYGFRQNFYGETAANAIGPVLLKAYGKNKKMAFMTPDYTYGHTVTKSTSEYLQEHGGWTMVTNQVSPLGATDYTSYLTNIANSGAEVLLNVNWGRDAVLSTQQAKQFGVIPKMKLVIPYQIPFLAKNIGAELAEGVYAATDFWWTLEDKFPLAKMFVDAFRKKYGYYPEWGAENAYASFAMWADAVEHAGTFYPPDVIKSYEAGRKLKSMVGEVYFRKEDHQLVRPVVIVRGKAPKEMRNKEDFWEVTEVVPGAPLMQKLDEFGCKLGDYT
;
A
#
# COMPACT_ATOMS: atom_id res chain seq x y z
N MET A 1 -77.29 -0.88 12.65
CA MET A 1 -77.97 0.23 11.93
C MET A 1 -77.11 0.52 10.73
N ARG A 2 -77.54 -0.05 9.65
CA ARG A 2 -78.17 0.53 8.45
C ARG A 2 -77.25 1.56 7.81
N ASP A 3 -76.92 1.54 6.60
CA ASP A 3 -77.34 0.96 5.32
C ASP A 3 -76.75 1.83 4.26
N GLN A 4 -76.11 1.24 3.33
CA GLN A 4 -76.49 0.96 1.96
C GLN A 4 -76.00 2.02 0.93
N MET A 5 -75.30 1.51 0.00
CA MET A 5 -75.63 1.34 -1.46
C MET A 5 -75.57 2.64 -2.28
N SER A 6 -75.18 2.70 -3.48
CA SER A 6 -75.05 1.78 -4.62
C SER A 6 -74.45 2.54 -5.82
N ASN A 7 -73.61 1.89 -6.60
CA ASN A 7 -73.91 1.38 -7.95
C ASN A 7 -73.82 2.27 -9.20
N ARG A 8 -73.06 1.76 -10.14
CA ARG A 8 -73.26 1.54 -11.60
C ARG A 8 -72.92 2.70 -12.53
N ARG A 9 -72.38 2.54 -13.65
CA ARG A 9 -72.05 1.53 -14.68
C ARG A 9 -71.50 2.23 -15.91
N ASP A 10 -70.56 1.60 -16.57
CA ASP A 10 -70.48 1.25 -17.99
C ASP A 10 -70.44 2.33 -19.09
N GLY A 11 -69.52 2.10 -20.02
CA GLY A 11 -69.62 2.54 -21.40
C GLY A 11 -68.41 2.38 -22.28
N ARG A 12 -68.27 1.18 -22.85
CA ARG A 12 -67.41 0.86 -24.00
C ARG A 12 -67.64 1.79 -25.20
N ARG A 13 -66.61 2.08 -26.03
CA ARG A 13 -66.60 1.62 -27.45
C ARG A 13 -65.35 2.09 -28.18
N GLN A 14 -64.73 1.11 -28.85
CA GLN A 14 -63.79 1.19 -29.95
C GLN A 14 -64.22 2.10 -31.11
N PHE A 15 -63.24 2.69 -31.80
CA PHE A 15 -63.22 2.73 -33.27
C PHE A 15 -61.87 2.80 -33.83
N LEU A 16 -61.49 1.82 -34.63
CA LEU A 16 -60.42 1.76 -35.59
C LEU A 16 -60.69 2.73 -36.77
N ARG A 17 -59.65 3.39 -37.29
CA ARG A 17 -59.50 3.50 -38.76
C ARG A 17 -58.11 3.90 -39.18
N ASN A 18 -57.61 3.16 -40.16
CA ASN A 18 -56.34 3.27 -40.91
C ASN A 18 -56.15 4.63 -41.61
N GLY A 19 -54.92 5.11 -41.65
CA GLY A 19 -54.50 6.14 -42.57
C GLY A 19 -52.95 6.04 -42.77
N LEU A 20 -52.55 5.39 -43.87
CA LEU A 20 -51.19 5.44 -44.43
C LEU A 20 -50.88 6.87 -44.89
N PHE A 21 -49.75 7.40 -44.43
CA PHE A 21 -49.05 8.45 -45.15
C PHE A 21 -47.56 8.20 -45.14
N LEU A 22 -47.02 7.89 -46.28
CA LEU A 22 -45.58 7.94 -46.62
C LEU A 22 -45.17 9.40 -46.68
N ALA A 23 -44.16 9.80 -45.93
CA ALA A 23 -43.35 11.00 -46.18
C ALA A 23 -41.93 10.77 -45.74
N GLY A 24 -41.02 11.05 -46.65
CA GLY A 24 -39.60 10.72 -46.62
C GLY A 24 -38.83 11.37 -45.48
N GLY A 25 -37.94 10.57 -44.93
CA GLY A 25 -37.05 10.96 -43.87
C GLY A 25 -35.83 11.76 -44.34
N LEU A 26 -35.67 12.92 -43.75
CA LEU A 26 -34.38 13.60 -43.68
C LEU A 26 -33.69 13.08 -42.43
N ALA A 27 -32.58 12.36 -42.60
CA ALA A 27 -31.71 11.93 -41.52
C ALA A 27 -30.95 13.14 -40.98
N LEU A 28 -31.30 13.55 -39.77
CA LEU A 28 -30.50 14.47 -38.96
C LEU A 28 -29.31 13.71 -38.39
N PRO A 29 -28.09 14.26 -38.43
CA PRO A 29 -26.91 13.61 -37.86
C PRO A 29 -27.06 13.52 -36.34
N GLY A 30 -26.78 12.32 -35.82
CA GLY A 30 -27.01 11.91 -34.44
C GLY A 30 -26.47 12.88 -33.40
N LEU A 31 -27.35 13.35 -32.57
CA LEU A 31 -27.01 13.81 -31.21
C LEU A 31 -26.27 12.68 -30.50
N PRO A 32 -25.17 12.96 -29.82
CA PRO A 32 -24.50 11.95 -29.02
C PRO A 32 -25.53 11.38 -28.01
N ARG A 33 -25.77 10.09 -28.12
CA ARG A 33 -26.50 9.34 -27.11
C ARG A 33 -25.82 9.65 -25.78
N ARG A 34 -26.45 10.43 -24.91
CA ARG A 34 -26.11 10.46 -23.50
C ARG A 34 -26.25 9.02 -23.05
N VAL A 35 -25.12 8.35 -22.83
CA VAL A 35 -25.10 7.10 -22.04
C VAL A 35 -25.75 7.52 -20.74
N ALA A 36 -26.94 7.00 -20.46
CA ALA A 36 -27.56 7.14 -19.17
C ALA A 36 -26.52 6.63 -18.17
N ALA A 37 -26.15 7.45 -17.21
CA ALA A 37 -25.36 6.98 -16.09
C ALA A 37 -26.15 5.80 -15.51
N GLU A 38 -25.53 4.62 -15.48
CA GLU A 38 -26.11 3.46 -14.81
C GLU A 38 -26.50 3.94 -13.41
N ASP A 39 -27.77 3.69 -13.04
CA ASP A 39 -28.34 4.16 -11.77
C ASP A 39 -27.84 3.22 -10.66
N HIS A 40 -26.59 3.38 -10.26
CA HIS A 40 -26.00 2.58 -9.19
C HIS A 40 -26.57 3.02 -7.84
N PRO A 41 -26.89 2.07 -6.96
CA PRO A 41 -27.31 2.42 -5.60
C PRO A 41 -26.17 3.16 -4.87
N PRO A 42 -26.46 4.14 -4.02
CA PRO A 42 -25.45 4.85 -3.24
C PRO A 42 -24.67 3.88 -2.35
N ILE A 43 -23.33 3.93 -2.44
CA ILE A 43 -22.42 3.21 -1.55
C ILE A 43 -21.37 4.19 -1.05
N GLY A 44 -21.23 4.35 0.27
CA GLY A 44 -20.35 5.33 0.87
C GLY A 44 -20.62 6.74 0.37
N THR A 45 -19.61 7.42 -0.15
CA THR A 45 -19.73 8.77 -0.72
C THR A 45 -20.12 8.78 -2.20
N TYR A 46 -20.22 7.63 -2.86
CA TYR A 46 -20.69 7.53 -4.23
C TYR A 46 -22.23 7.59 -4.29
N PRO A 47 -22.89 8.28 -5.26
CA PRO A 47 -22.28 9.11 -6.29
C PRO A 47 -21.94 10.54 -5.85
N ALA A 48 -22.27 10.95 -4.62
CA ALA A 48 -22.11 12.33 -4.14
C ALA A 48 -20.66 12.84 -4.23
N GLY A 49 -19.67 11.97 -3.93
CA GLY A 49 -18.24 12.29 -4.01
C GLY A 49 -17.67 12.44 -5.41
N VAL A 50 -18.46 12.17 -6.47
CA VAL A 50 -17.99 12.24 -7.87
C VAL A 50 -18.73 13.28 -8.70
N GLN A 51 -19.48 14.16 -8.06
CA GLN A 51 -20.19 15.23 -8.75
C GLN A 51 -19.20 16.37 -9.12
N GLY A 52 -19.56 17.11 -10.19
CA GLY A 52 -18.72 18.21 -10.69
C GLY A 52 -17.46 17.73 -11.41
N ASN A 53 -16.42 18.59 -11.44
CA ASN A 53 -15.18 18.38 -12.19
C ASN A 53 -14.02 17.87 -11.33
N THR A 54 -14.23 17.66 -10.03
CA THR A 54 -13.19 17.22 -9.09
C THR A 54 -13.69 16.06 -8.26
N VAL A 55 -12.74 15.21 -7.82
CA VAL A 55 -12.95 14.17 -6.82
C VAL A 55 -11.92 14.33 -5.71
N THR A 56 -12.33 14.02 -4.47
CA THR A 56 -11.46 14.18 -3.28
C THR A 56 -10.97 12.83 -2.78
N ILE A 57 -9.70 12.79 -2.39
CA ILE A 57 -9.03 11.62 -1.81
C ILE A 57 -8.59 11.96 -0.40
N GLY A 58 -8.85 11.07 0.56
CA GLY A 58 -8.42 11.22 1.96
C GLY A 58 -7.09 10.52 2.21
N ILE A 59 -6.10 11.24 2.73
CA ILE A 59 -4.78 10.72 3.08
C ILE A 59 -4.58 10.86 4.59
N ALA A 60 -4.29 9.76 5.29
CA ALA A 60 -3.97 9.78 6.71
C ALA A 60 -2.62 9.10 6.96
N VAL A 61 -1.56 9.90 7.15
CA VAL A 61 -0.19 9.43 7.38
C VAL A 61 0.34 9.99 8.70
N PRO A 62 1.31 9.32 9.34
CA PRO A 62 1.95 9.91 10.50
C PRO A 62 2.80 11.11 10.05
N ARG A 63 2.49 12.27 10.59
CA ARG A 63 3.27 13.51 10.44
C ARG A 63 3.97 13.88 11.74
N THR A 64 3.58 13.22 12.82
CA THR A 64 4.19 13.30 14.15
C THR A 64 4.49 11.90 14.69
N GLY A 65 5.29 11.82 15.75
CA GLY A 65 5.65 10.57 16.41
C GLY A 65 6.75 9.77 15.71
N THR A 66 6.85 8.47 16.07
CA THR A 66 8.00 7.62 15.68
C THR A 66 8.11 7.34 14.18
N TYR A 67 7.03 7.53 13.41
CA TYR A 67 6.98 7.27 11.95
C TYR A 67 6.82 8.52 11.09
N ALA A 68 7.05 9.71 11.65
CA ALA A 68 6.81 10.98 10.97
C ALA A 68 7.61 11.13 9.68
N GLU A 69 8.90 10.74 9.68
CA GLU A 69 9.78 10.86 8.51
C GLU A 69 9.29 9.96 7.36
N GLN A 70 8.83 8.77 7.68
CA GLN A 70 8.30 7.81 6.70
C GLN A 70 6.93 8.25 6.16
N GLY A 71 6.08 8.81 7.01
CA GLY A 71 4.79 9.35 6.60
C GLY A 71 4.93 10.56 5.68
N GLU A 72 5.94 11.39 5.89
CA GLU A 72 6.23 12.51 4.99
C GLU A 72 6.75 12.04 3.62
N ASP A 73 7.55 10.97 3.58
CA ASP A 73 7.99 10.34 2.33
C ASP A 73 6.79 9.80 1.52
N GLU A 74 5.89 9.05 2.16
CA GLU A 74 4.65 8.60 1.54
C GLU A 74 3.84 9.78 0.99
N LEU A 75 3.62 10.82 1.80
CA LEU A 75 2.81 11.99 1.42
C LEU A 75 3.36 12.67 0.16
N LYS A 76 4.67 12.83 0.06
CA LYS A 76 5.31 13.39 -1.14
C LYS A 76 5.08 12.54 -2.38
N GLY A 77 5.08 11.21 -2.24
CA GLY A 77 4.76 10.29 -3.33
C GLY A 77 3.34 10.51 -3.86
N TRP A 78 2.33 10.58 -2.99
CA TRP A 78 0.95 10.85 -3.39
C TRP A 78 0.76 12.25 -3.97
N GLN A 79 1.38 13.27 -3.38
CA GLN A 79 1.30 14.64 -3.91
C GLN A 79 1.88 14.75 -5.33
N LEU A 80 3.01 14.05 -5.59
CA LEU A 80 3.58 13.99 -6.92
C LEU A 80 2.67 13.23 -7.90
N ALA A 81 2.07 12.12 -7.46
CA ALA A 81 1.13 11.37 -8.28
C ALA A 81 -0.11 12.19 -8.67
N VAL A 82 -0.70 12.92 -7.72
CA VAL A 82 -1.84 13.82 -7.98
C VAL A 82 -1.49 14.90 -9.00
N GLU A 83 -0.34 15.55 -8.84
CA GLU A 83 0.14 16.54 -9.80
C GLU A 83 0.32 15.95 -11.19
N HIS A 84 0.92 14.78 -11.28
CA HIS A 84 1.17 14.09 -12.54
C HIS A 84 -0.11 13.58 -13.20
N ILE A 85 -1.07 13.06 -12.44
CA ILE A 85 -2.39 12.64 -12.95
C ILE A 85 -3.14 13.87 -13.50
N ASN A 86 -3.22 14.95 -12.73
CA ASN A 86 -3.91 16.16 -13.14
C ASN A 86 -3.24 16.84 -14.34
N GLY A 87 -1.91 16.82 -14.39
CA GLY A 87 -1.11 17.37 -15.49
C GLY A 87 -1.02 16.48 -16.74
N GLY A 88 -1.37 15.20 -16.65
CA GLY A 88 -1.21 14.24 -17.75
C GLY A 88 0.24 13.86 -18.02
N HIS A 89 1.03 13.66 -16.96
CA HIS A 89 2.46 13.34 -17.05
C HIS A 89 2.71 11.99 -17.77
N PRO A 90 3.76 11.86 -18.60
CA PRO A 90 4.05 10.64 -19.35
C PRO A 90 4.18 9.38 -18.47
N LEU A 91 4.79 9.47 -17.28
CA LEU A 91 4.93 8.35 -16.36
C LEU A 91 3.58 7.73 -15.94
N ILE A 92 2.55 8.57 -15.72
CA ILE A 92 1.19 8.07 -15.42
C ILE A 92 0.66 7.27 -16.62
N ARG A 93 0.86 7.76 -17.86
CA ARG A 93 0.38 7.08 -19.06
C ARG A 93 1.09 5.76 -19.37
N GLU A 94 2.31 5.58 -18.89
CA GLU A 94 2.99 4.28 -18.97
C GLU A 94 2.39 3.22 -18.04
N ILE A 95 1.87 3.63 -16.88
CA ILE A 95 1.23 2.73 -15.90
C ILE A 95 -0.27 2.60 -16.21
N SER A 96 -0.94 3.72 -16.48
CA SER A 96 -2.37 3.83 -16.79
C SER A 96 -2.58 4.52 -18.14
N PRO A 97 -2.55 3.76 -19.26
CA PRO A 97 -2.58 4.34 -20.61
C PRO A 97 -3.86 5.14 -20.94
N LYS A 98 -4.96 4.85 -20.27
CA LYS A 98 -6.24 5.55 -20.45
C LYS A 98 -6.29 6.90 -19.70
N THR A 99 -5.50 7.08 -18.65
CA THR A 99 -5.44 8.33 -17.87
C THR A 99 -4.75 9.42 -18.68
N LYS A 100 -5.48 10.48 -19.02
CA LYS A 100 -4.96 11.63 -19.80
C LYS A 100 -4.66 12.82 -18.92
N LYS A 101 -5.70 13.50 -18.42
CA LYS A 101 -5.65 14.59 -17.44
C LYS A 101 -6.79 14.38 -16.44
N GLY A 102 -6.43 14.24 -15.16
CA GLY A 102 -7.36 13.75 -14.16
C GLY A 102 -7.72 12.28 -14.39
N VAL A 103 -8.66 11.76 -13.62
CA VAL A 103 -9.21 10.40 -13.76
C VAL A 103 -10.65 10.52 -14.27
N LEU A 104 -10.99 9.82 -15.35
CA LEU A 104 -12.26 10.02 -16.09
C LEU A 104 -12.54 11.51 -16.36
N GLY A 105 -11.48 12.29 -16.64
CA GLY A 105 -11.56 13.74 -16.88
C GLY A 105 -11.81 14.58 -15.65
N LYS A 106 -11.81 14.02 -14.43
CA LYS A 106 -11.99 14.77 -13.18
C LYS A 106 -10.62 15.02 -12.51
N GLU A 107 -10.44 16.24 -12.02
CA GLU A 107 -9.25 16.64 -11.28
C GLU A 107 -9.25 16.01 -9.87
N LEU A 108 -8.11 15.50 -9.44
CA LEU A 108 -7.92 14.97 -8.09
C LEU A 108 -7.60 16.08 -7.11
N LYS A 109 -8.27 16.10 -5.96
CA LYS A 109 -7.94 16.90 -4.78
C LYS A 109 -7.63 15.97 -3.61
N VAL A 110 -6.81 16.43 -2.67
CA VAL A 110 -6.47 15.67 -1.48
C VAL A 110 -6.78 16.45 -0.21
N VAL A 111 -7.27 15.74 0.80
CA VAL A 111 -7.34 16.19 2.19
C VAL A 111 -6.43 15.30 3.03
N VAL A 112 -5.68 15.91 3.95
CA VAL A 112 -4.59 15.22 4.66
C VAL A 112 -4.78 15.35 6.17
N ALA A 113 -4.60 14.25 6.89
CA ALA A 113 -4.58 14.20 8.35
C ALA A 113 -3.30 13.55 8.87
N ASP A 114 -2.93 13.92 10.10
CA ASP A 114 -1.90 13.23 10.87
C ASP A 114 -2.51 12.01 11.55
N SER A 115 -1.96 10.84 11.30
CA SER A 115 -2.36 9.60 11.97
C SER A 115 -1.59 9.34 13.27
N ALA A 116 -0.50 10.07 13.52
CA ALA A 116 0.42 9.87 14.64
C ALA A 116 0.77 8.38 14.92
N ALA A 117 0.59 7.51 13.92
CA ALA A 117 0.68 6.04 13.99
C ALA A 117 -0.30 5.39 15.00
N LYS A 118 -1.37 6.09 15.42
CA LYS A 118 -2.38 5.61 16.37
C LYS A 118 -3.68 5.29 15.62
N PRO A 119 -4.30 4.10 15.81
CA PRO A 119 -5.46 3.69 15.01
C PRO A 119 -6.68 4.61 15.08
N ASN A 120 -6.95 5.23 16.23
CA ASN A 120 -8.14 6.07 16.41
C ASN A 120 -8.09 7.38 15.61
N ASP A 121 -6.91 8.02 15.54
CA ASP A 121 -6.77 9.34 14.92
C ASP A 121 -7.12 9.33 13.41
N PRO A 122 -6.57 8.40 12.59
CA PRO A 122 -6.91 8.33 11.17
C PRO A 122 -8.35 7.86 10.92
N VAL A 123 -8.91 6.98 11.77
CA VAL A 123 -10.32 6.56 11.64
C VAL A 123 -11.25 7.75 11.81
N GLN A 124 -11.04 8.58 12.83
CA GLN A 124 -11.84 9.79 13.05
C GLN A 124 -11.65 10.82 11.93
N ALA A 125 -10.40 11.03 11.48
CA ALA A 125 -10.12 11.96 10.40
C ALA A 125 -10.77 11.52 9.09
N GLN A 126 -10.61 10.26 8.71
CA GLN A 126 -11.18 9.73 7.48
C GLN A 126 -12.72 9.67 7.54
N GLN A 127 -13.31 9.41 8.71
CA GLN A 127 -14.76 9.50 8.88
C GLN A 127 -15.27 10.91 8.58
N ARG A 128 -14.57 11.96 9.05
CA ARG A 128 -14.90 13.35 8.68
C ARG A 128 -14.71 13.60 7.19
N PHE A 129 -13.61 13.16 6.60
CA PHE A 129 -13.34 13.32 5.18
C PHE A 129 -14.45 12.66 4.33
N ILE A 130 -14.99 11.50 4.75
CA ILE A 130 -16.12 10.85 4.08
C ILE A 130 -17.37 11.72 4.18
N THR A 131 -17.70 12.22 5.36
CA THR A 131 -18.96 12.95 5.59
C THR A 131 -18.93 14.39 5.12
N GLU A 132 -17.80 15.09 5.25
CA GLU A 132 -17.65 16.51 4.95
C GLU A 132 -17.05 16.76 3.56
N ASP A 133 -15.90 16.11 3.27
CA ASP A 133 -15.14 16.33 2.03
C ASP A 133 -15.54 15.39 0.89
N LYS A 134 -16.44 14.42 1.17
CA LYS A 134 -16.95 13.45 0.18
C LYS A 134 -15.84 12.65 -0.51
N VAL A 135 -14.87 12.19 0.24
CA VAL A 135 -13.77 11.39 -0.32
C VAL A 135 -14.27 10.07 -0.90
N ILE A 136 -13.70 9.68 -2.02
CA ILE A 136 -14.04 8.44 -2.75
C ILE A 136 -12.97 7.36 -2.64
N LEU A 137 -11.80 7.72 -2.15
CA LEU A 137 -10.67 6.85 -1.87
C LEU A 137 -10.01 7.29 -0.57
N MET A 138 -9.73 6.35 0.28
CA MET A 138 -8.90 6.55 1.48
C MET A 138 -7.54 5.90 1.27
N THR A 139 -6.49 6.51 1.78
CA THR A 139 -5.14 5.92 1.80
C THR A 139 -4.31 6.41 2.98
N GLY A 140 -3.12 5.88 3.11
CA GLY A 140 -2.19 6.15 4.20
C GLY A 140 -1.92 4.90 5.03
N SER A 141 -1.55 5.09 6.29
CA SER A 141 -1.18 4.02 7.23
C SER A 141 0.22 3.44 7.04
N THR A 142 1.17 4.09 7.66
CA THR A 142 2.51 3.53 7.87
C THR A 142 2.46 2.39 8.91
N SER A 143 1.63 2.52 9.95
CA SER A 143 1.41 1.50 10.97
C SER A 143 0.41 0.43 10.52
N SER A 144 0.74 -0.84 10.70
CA SER A 144 -0.18 -1.95 10.37
C SER A 144 -1.41 -2.00 11.28
N ALA A 145 -1.31 -1.53 12.53
CA ALA A 145 -2.47 -1.40 13.40
C ALA A 145 -3.48 -0.36 12.86
N VAL A 146 -2.96 0.73 12.26
CA VAL A 146 -3.77 1.71 11.54
C VAL A 146 -4.41 1.09 10.31
N ALA A 147 -3.64 0.34 9.50
CA ALA A 147 -4.16 -0.29 8.29
C ALA A 147 -5.33 -1.24 8.57
N VAL A 148 -5.24 -2.06 9.62
CA VAL A 148 -6.33 -2.95 10.05
C VAL A 148 -7.58 -2.15 10.47
N ALA A 149 -7.40 -1.06 11.21
CA ALA A 149 -8.52 -0.19 11.60
C ALA A 149 -9.16 0.49 10.38
N MET A 150 -8.35 0.92 9.43
CA MET A 150 -8.82 1.53 8.16
C MET A 150 -9.54 0.54 7.27
N ASN A 151 -9.14 -0.74 7.21
CA ASN A 151 -9.89 -1.79 6.53
C ASN A 151 -11.33 -1.90 7.07
N LYS A 152 -11.48 -1.90 8.41
CA LYS A 152 -12.81 -1.96 9.05
C LYS A 152 -13.66 -0.73 8.72
N LEU A 153 -13.04 0.45 8.69
CA LEU A 153 -13.73 1.67 8.26
C LEU A 153 -14.16 1.59 6.80
N ALA A 154 -13.27 1.15 5.90
CA ALA A 154 -13.52 1.01 4.48
C ALA A 154 -14.73 0.09 4.20
N GLN A 155 -14.77 -1.08 4.85
CA GLN A 155 -15.91 -2.02 4.73
C GLN A 155 -17.21 -1.43 5.25
N ARG A 156 -17.17 -0.73 6.39
CA ARG A 156 -18.36 -0.12 6.98
C ARG A 156 -18.92 1.01 6.11
N GLU A 157 -18.05 1.88 5.62
CA GLU A 157 -18.45 3.07 4.87
C GLU A 157 -18.55 2.84 3.36
N LYS A 158 -18.19 1.64 2.88
CA LYS A 158 -18.20 1.29 1.44
C LYS A 158 -17.36 2.24 0.59
N VAL A 159 -16.24 2.71 1.13
CA VAL A 159 -15.25 3.55 0.46
C VAL A 159 -13.97 2.77 0.28
N LEU A 160 -13.38 2.81 -0.92
CA LEU A 160 -12.12 2.13 -1.21
C LEU A 160 -11.01 2.60 -0.28
N TYR A 161 -10.22 1.67 0.19
CA TYR A 161 -9.00 1.92 0.93
C TYR A 161 -7.83 1.19 0.29
N VAL A 162 -6.79 1.93 -0.06
CA VAL A 162 -5.50 1.38 -0.46
C VAL A 162 -4.49 1.69 0.63
N THR A 163 -3.87 0.67 1.21
CA THR A 163 -2.94 0.88 2.32
C THR A 163 -1.75 1.75 1.90
N GLY A 164 -1.13 2.41 2.86
CA GLY A 164 0.20 2.97 2.72
C GLY A 164 1.28 1.88 2.76
N ILE A 165 2.31 2.08 3.57
CA ILE A 165 3.48 1.20 3.62
C ILE A 165 3.45 0.15 4.74
N SER A 166 2.28 -0.14 5.31
CA SER A 166 2.11 -1.15 6.37
C SER A 166 2.34 -2.58 5.87
N ARG A 167 2.93 -3.47 6.72
CA ARG A 167 3.46 -4.77 6.27
C ARG A 167 3.04 -5.99 7.08
N SER A 168 2.06 -5.89 7.97
CA SER A 168 1.55 -7.08 8.67
C SER A 168 0.89 -8.05 7.69
N ASN A 169 1.09 -9.35 7.88
CA ASN A 169 0.35 -10.39 7.15
C ASN A 169 -1.16 -10.26 7.35
N ASP A 170 -1.58 -9.77 8.52
CA ASP A 170 -3.00 -9.69 8.91
C ASP A 170 -3.82 -8.78 7.99
N THR A 171 -3.22 -7.70 7.43
CA THR A 171 -3.94 -6.68 6.66
C THR A 171 -4.67 -7.24 5.43
N THR A 172 -4.05 -8.15 4.69
CA THR A 172 -4.63 -8.91 3.59
C THR A 172 -4.78 -10.39 3.92
N GLY A 173 -4.63 -10.75 5.22
CA GLY A 173 -4.95 -12.02 5.83
C GLY A 173 -6.29 -11.96 6.57
N LYS A 174 -6.32 -12.34 7.85
CA LYS A 174 -7.55 -12.42 8.66
C LYS A 174 -8.33 -11.10 8.80
N ASP A 175 -7.67 -9.96 8.61
CA ASP A 175 -8.29 -8.62 8.65
C ASP A 175 -8.53 -8.02 7.26
N CYS A 176 -8.49 -8.84 6.20
CA CYS A 176 -8.83 -8.40 4.84
C CYS A 176 -10.31 -8.02 4.76
N VAL A 177 -10.63 -7.14 3.83
CA VAL A 177 -12.00 -6.70 3.57
C VAL A 177 -12.21 -6.46 2.07
N ARG A 178 -13.47 -6.50 1.61
CA ARG A 178 -13.84 -6.29 0.20
C ARG A 178 -13.40 -4.92 -0.33
N TYR A 179 -13.37 -3.88 0.50
CA TYR A 179 -13.03 -2.52 0.11
C TYR A 179 -11.58 -2.14 0.38
N GLY A 180 -10.74 -3.09 0.85
CA GLY A 180 -9.33 -2.87 1.19
C GLY A 180 -8.36 -3.53 0.21
N PHE A 181 -7.31 -2.80 -0.18
CA PHE A 181 -6.23 -3.27 -1.06
C PHE A 181 -4.87 -2.94 -0.48
N ARG A 182 -3.85 -3.77 -0.79
CA ARG A 182 -2.47 -3.47 -0.41
C ARG A 182 -1.53 -3.58 -1.60
N GLN A 183 -0.79 -2.49 -1.87
CA GLN A 183 0.15 -2.40 -2.99
C GLN A 183 1.59 -2.82 -2.68
N ASN A 184 2.00 -2.82 -1.41
CA ASN A 184 3.33 -3.26 -1.00
C ASN A 184 3.35 -4.72 -0.56
N PHE A 185 4.50 -5.37 -0.57
CA PHE A 185 4.62 -6.74 -0.06
C PHE A 185 4.59 -6.78 1.48
N TYR A 186 4.41 -7.95 2.07
CA TYR A 186 4.21 -8.16 3.51
C TYR A 186 5.24 -9.14 4.11
N GLY A 187 5.09 -9.45 5.42
CA GLY A 187 6.03 -10.21 6.21
C GLY A 187 6.49 -11.52 5.60
N GLU A 188 5.54 -12.35 5.18
CA GLU A 188 5.84 -13.65 4.58
C GLU A 188 6.60 -13.51 3.26
N THR A 189 6.12 -12.64 2.37
CA THR A 189 6.79 -12.39 1.08
C THR A 189 8.24 -11.93 1.27
N ALA A 190 8.49 -11.06 2.29
CA ALA A 190 9.85 -10.65 2.60
C ALA A 190 10.69 -11.80 3.14
N ALA A 191 10.15 -12.59 4.07
CA ALA A 191 10.87 -13.74 4.62
C ALA A 191 11.28 -14.73 3.52
N ASN A 192 10.36 -15.01 2.58
CA ASN A 192 10.62 -15.87 1.42
C ASN A 192 11.68 -15.29 0.47
N ALA A 193 11.79 -13.95 0.38
CA ALA A 193 12.77 -13.29 -0.47
C ALA A 193 14.15 -13.18 0.21
N ILE A 194 14.19 -12.71 1.47
CA ILE A 194 15.46 -12.45 2.16
C ILE A 194 16.07 -13.72 2.77
N GLY A 195 15.25 -14.69 3.15
CA GLY A 195 15.70 -15.92 3.79
C GLY A 195 16.80 -16.67 3.04
N PRO A 196 16.65 -16.97 1.74
CA PRO A 196 17.70 -17.60 0.95
C PRO A 196 19.01 -16.82 0.95
N VAL A 197 18.93 -15.49 0.90
CA VAL A 197 20.09 -14.59 0.91
C VAL A 197 20.83 -14.66 2.25
N LEU A 198 20.07 -14.68 3.36
CA LEU A 198 20.67 -14.81 4.71
C LEU A 198 21.33 -16.18 4.90
N LEU A 199 20.70 -17.26 4.42
CA LEU A 199 21.27 -18.62 4.48
C LEU A 199 22.57 -18.71 3.66
N LYS A 200 22.62 -18.07 2.50
CA LYS A 200 23.83 -17.98 1.67
C LYS A 200 24.92 -17.14 2.34
N ALA A 201 24.54 -16.02 2.94
CA ALA A 201 25.50 -15.08 3.55
C ALA A 201 26.07 -15.55 4.89
N TYR A 202 25.26 -16.21 5.72
CA TYR A 202 25.62 -16.55 7.10
C TYR A 202 25.71 -18.04 7.37
N GLY A 203 25.21 -18.90 6.46
CA GLY A 203 25.21 -20.35 6.63
C GLY A 203 24.01 -20.87 7.42
N LYS A 204 24.02 -22.19 7.66
CA LYS A 204 22.97 -22.91 8.40
C LYS A 204 23.26 -22.99 9.90
N ASN A 205 22.25 -23.43 10.66
CA ASN A 205 22.33 -23.76 12.10
C ASN A 205 22.81 -22.58 12.98
N LYS A 206 22.40 -21.36 12.64
CA LYS A 206 22.74 -20.15 13.42
C LYS A 206 21.80 -19.96 14.60
N LYS A 207 22.30 -19.32 15.64
CA LYS A 207 21.49 -18.82 16.75
C LYS A 207 21.07 -17.37 16.44
N MET A 208 19.77 -17.12 16.42
CA MET A 208 19.20 -15.80 16.14
C MET A 208 18.50 -15.20 17.33
N ALA A 209 18.65 -13.90 17.50
CA ALA A 209 17.88 -13.08 18.42
C ALA A 209 16.99 -12.11 17.63
N PHE A 210 15.81 -11.84 18.16
CA PHE A 210 14.92 -10.84 17.61
C PHE A 210 14.73 -9.67 18.56
N MET A 211 14.58 -8.48 18.01
CA MET A 211 14.03 -7.31 18.65
C MET A 211 12.76 -6.91 17.92
N THR A 212 11.62 -7.10 18.56
CA THR A 212 10.28 -7.07 17.97
C THR A 212 9.47 -5.93 18.56
N PRO A 213 8.92 -5.01 17.75
CA PRO A 213 7.99 -4.00 18.27
C PRO A 213 6.63 -4.65 18.57
N ASP A 214 6.00 -4.25 19.70
CA ASP A 214 4.80 -4.87 20.25
C ASP A 214 3.51 -4.43 19.52
N TYR A 215 3.37 -4.86 18.27
CA TYR A 215 2.13 -4.74 17.50
C TYR A 215 2.11 -5.71 16.31
N THR A 216 0.99 -5.82 15.58
CA THR A 216 0.76 -6.87 14.57
C THR A 216 1.88 -6.98 13.52
N TYR A 217 2.50 -5.88 13.07
CA TYR A 217 3.65 -5.92 12.18
C TYR A 217 4.82 -6.67 12.80
N GLY A 218 5.24 -6.28 14.01
CA GLY A 218 6.38 -6.88 14.68
C GLY A 218 6.20 -8.39 14.86
N HIS A 219 5.04 -8.80 15.35
CA HIS A 219 4.73 -10.21 15.59
C HIS A 219 4.69 -11.03 14.31
N THR A 220 4.02 -10.54 13.24
CA THR A 220 3.91 -11.29 11.98
C THR A 220 5.23 -11.38 11.23
N VAL A 221 6.04 -10.32 11.21
CA VAL A 221 7.37 -10.34 10.57
C VAL A 221 8.35 -11.24 11.32
N THR A 222 8.38 -11.15 12.65
CA THR A 222 9.22 -12.02 13.48
C THR A 222 8.86 -13.48 13.25
N LYS A 223 7.57 -13.81 13.27
CA LYS A 223 7.07 -15.16 13.01
C LYS A 223 7.52 -15.65 11.64
N SER A 224 7.14 -14.97 10.56
CA SER A 224 7.45 -15.39 9.19
C SER A 224 8.96 -15.57 8.96
N THR A 225 9.77 -14.61 9.44
CA THR A 225 11.23 -14.67 9.25
C THR A 225 11.86 -15.80 10.06
N SER A 226 11.42 -15.99 11.31
CA SER A 226 11.97 -17.06 12.17
C SER A 226 11.58 -18.44 11.65
N GLU A 227 10.34 -18.64 11.23
CA GLU A 227 9.86 -19.92 10.67
C GLU A 227 10.61 -20.27 9.40
N TYR A 228 10.78 -19.33 8.47
CA TYR A 228 11.56 -19.56 7.25
C TYR A 228 13.00 -19.99 7.55
N LEU A 229 13.70 -19.25 8.40
CA LEU A 229 15.11 -19.53 8.72
C LEU A 229 15.27 -20.83 9.52
N GLN A 230 14.31 -21.17 10.37
CA GLN A 230 14.26 -22.45 11.09
C GLN A 230 14.05 -23.62 10.13
N GLU A 231 13.04 -23.54 9.28
CA GLU A 231 12.63 -24.63 8.39
C GLU A 231 13.70 -24.92 7.32
N HIS A 232 14.23 -23.87 6.67
CA HIS A 232 15.15 -24.02 5.54
C HIS A 232 16.63 -24.00 5.94
N GLY A 233 16.96 -23.43 7.10
CA GLY A 233 18.32 -23.22 7.56
C GLY A 233 18.71 -23.89 8.86
N GLY A 234 17.75 -24.46 9.60
CA GLY A 234 18.00 -25.01 10.93
C GLY A 234 18.39 -23.94 11.97
N TRP A 235 18.07 -22.67 11.70
CA TRP A 235 18.38 -21.61 12.65
C TRP A 235 17.51 -21.74 13.90
N THR A 236 18.04 -21.36 15.07
CA THR A 236 17.32 -21.42 16.34
C THR A 236 17.14 -20.03 16.91
N MET A 237 15.90 -19.62 17.17
CA MET A 237 15.62 -18.41 17.91
C MET A 237 15.91 -18.64 19.40
N VAL A 238 16.96 -18.01 19.91
CA VAL A 238 17.39 -18.16 21.31
C VAL A 238 16.76 -17.10 22.22
N THR A 239 16.34 -15.97 21.67
CA THR A 239 15.57 -14.94 22.38
C THR A 239 14.77 -14.08 21.44
N ASN A 240 13.62 -13.61 21.89
CA ASN A 240 12.84 -12.54 21.24
C ASN A 240 12.51 -11.48 22.30
N GLN A 241 13.05 -10.28 22.11
CA GLN A 241 12.83 -9.15 22.99
C GLN A 241 11.75 -8.26 22.39
N VAL A 242 10.61 -8.18 23.07
CA VAL A 242 9.43 -7.41 22.60
C VAL A 242 9.42 -6.06 23.31
N SER A 243 9.49 -4.97 22.53
CA SER A 243 9.51 -3.59 23.02
C SER A 243 8.25 -2.83 22.63
N PRO A 244 7.71 -1.94 23.49
CA PRO A 244 6.56 -1.11 23.12
C PRO A 244 6.91 -0.16 21.97
N LEU A 245 5.90 0.15 21.15
CA LEU A 245 6.04 1.15 20.09
C LEU A 245 6.39 2.52 20.69
N GLY A 246 7.41 3.18 20.13
CA GLY A 246 7.89 4.49 20.60
C GLY A 246 8.84 4.39 21.79
N ALA A 247 9.38 3.20 22.10
CA ALA A 247 10.41 3.05 23.12
C ALA A 247 11.64 3.91 22.81
N THR A 248 12.26 4.48 23.84
CA THR A 248 13.46 5.31 23.72
C THR A 248 14.69 4.68 24.36
N ASP A 249 14.47 3.72 25.25
CA ASP A 249 15.53 2.99 25.96
C ASP A 249 15.39 1.48 25.68
N TYR A 250 16.45 0.92 25.09
CA TYR A 250 16.55 -0.48 24.75
C TYR A 250 17.56 -1.26 25.61
N THR A 251 18.08 -0.65 26.68
CA THR A 251 19.16 -1.20 27.51
C THR A 251 18.85 -2.62 28.02
N SER A 252 17.69 -2.86 28.63
CA SER A 252 17.32 -4.16 29.17
C SER A 252 17.19 -5.23 28.09
N TYR A 253 16.57 -4.88 26.96
CA TYR A 253 16.39 -5.77 25.82
C TYR A 253 17.74 -6.16 25.19
N LEU A 254 18.64 -5.17 25.01
CA LEU A 254 19.97 -5.40 24.43
C LEU A 254 20.88 -6.19 25.37
N THR A 255 20.75 -5.99 26.67
CA THR A 255 21.49 -6.81 27.69
C THR A 255 21.05 -8.28 27.59
N ASN A 256 19.77 -8.56 27.47
CA ASN A 256 19.26 -9.93 27.29
C ASN A 256 19.74 -10.54 25.98
N ILE A 257 19.74 -9.77 24.88
CA ILE A 257 20.26 -10.21 23.58
C ILE A 257 21.76 -10.51 23.66
N ALA A 258 22.55 -9.62 24.27
CA ALA A 258 24.02 -9.79 24.42
C ALA A 258 24.38 -11.08 25.16
N ASN A 259 23.57 -11.49 26.12
CA ASN A 259 23.77 -12.69 26.94
C ASN A 259 23.13 -13.95 26.36
N SER A 260 22.39 -13.86 25.26
CA SER A 260 21.63 -14.98 24.69
C SER A 260 22.49 -16.00 23.94
N GLY A 261 23.71 -15.67 23.59
CA GLY A 261 24.57 -16.46 22.72
C GLY A 261 24.15 -16.44 21.25
N ALA A 262 23.32 -15.50 20.83
CA ALA A 262 22.95 -15.32 19.42
C ALA A 262 24.14 -14.88 18.58
N GLU A 263 24.15 -15.28 17.32
CA GLU A 263 25.14 -14.91 16.31
C GLU A 263 24.63 -13.82 15.36
N VAL A 264 23.29 -13.75 15.21
CA VAL A 264 22.57 -12.82 14.32
C VAL A 264 21.47 -12.14 15.11
N LEU A 265 21.44 -10.81 15.06
CA LEU A 265 20.35 -9.97 15.56
C LEU A 265 19.47 -9.56 14.38
N LEU A 266 18.19 -9.95 14.43
CA LEU A 266 17.16 -9.47 13.53
C LEU A 266 16.38 -8.34 14.23
N ASN A 267 16.65 -7.10 13.83
CA ASN A 267 15.96 -5.93 14.37
C ASN A 267 14.71 -5.63 13.53
N VAL A 268 13.55 -5.97 14.06
CA VAL A 268 12.24 -5.78 13.43
C VAL A 268 11.62 -4.42 13.78
N ASN A 269 12.21 -3.67 14.71
CA ASN A 269 11.76 -2.31 14.98
C ASN A 269 11.71 -1.47 13.70
N TRP A 270 10.88 -0.42 13.70
CA TRP A 270 10.64 0.38 12.51
C TRP A 270 10.66 1.88 12.80
N GLY A 271 10.92 2.72 11.78
CA GLY A 271 11.01 4.16 11.96
C GLY A 271 12.08 4.58 12.98
N ARG A 272 11.77 5.54 13.85
CA ARG A 272 12.70 6.01 14.89
C ARG A 272 13.09 4.91 15.88
N ASP A 273 12.20 3.96 16.15
CA ASP A 273 12.49 2.84 17.06
C ASP A 273 13.64 1.97 16.54
N ALA A 274 13.69 1.73 15.21
CA ALA A 274 14.79 1.02 14.57
C ALA A 274 16.11 1.81 14.63
N VAL A 275 16.06 3.12 14.45
CA VAL A 275 17.23 3.99 14.56
C VAL A 275 17.81 3.90 15.96
N LEU A 276 16.98 4.11 16.99
CA LEU A 276 17.43 4.11 18.38
C LEU A 276 17.93 2.74 18.83
N SER A 277 17.18 1.67 18.55
CA SER A 277 17.58 0.31 18.93
C SER A 277 18.87 -0.13 18.24
N THR A 278 19.10 0.26 16.97
CA THR A 278 20.34 -0.05 16.25
C THR A 278 21.52 0.74 16.79
N GLN A 279 21.37 2.04 17.06
CA GLN A 279 22.42 2.86 17.66
C GLN A 279 22.81 2.36 19.05
N GLN A 280 21.82 2.03 19.88
CA GLN A 280 22.07 1.45 21.21
C GLN A 280 22.71 0.06 21.12
N ALA A 281 22.31 -0.79 20.14
CA ALA A 281 22.95 -2.08 19.94
C ALA A 281 24.45 -1.96 19.63
N LYS A 282 24.89 -0.93 18.89
CA LYS A 282 26.32 -0.60 18.72
C LYS A 282 26.93 -0.13 20.03
N GLN A 283 26.26 0.77 20.72
CA GLN A 283 26.75 1.37 21.98
C GLN A 283 26.97 0.30 23.07
N PHE A 284 26.08 -0.69 23.17
CA PHE A 284 26.19 -1.82 24.09
C PHE A 284 27.10 -2.96 23.60
N GLY A 285 27.75 -2.78 22.43
CA GLY A 285 28.67 -3.77 21.88
C GLY A 285 28.00 -5.06 21.40
N VAL A 286 26.67 -5.06 21.16
CA VAL A 286 25.96 -6.16 20.50
C VAL A 286 26.40 -6.23 19.04
N ILE A 287 26.51 -5.08 18.39
CA ILE A 287 27.08 -4.93 17.05
C ILE A 287 28.51 -4.40 17.22
N PRO A 288 29.54 -4.97 16.59
CA PRO A 288 29.52 -5.99 15.52
C PRO A 288 29.67 -7.44 15.99
N LYS A 289 29.59 -7.75 17.28
CA LYS A 289 29.70 -9.13 17.76
C LYS A 289 28.67 -10.05 17.11
N MET A 290 27.44 -9.55 16.93
CA MET A 290 26.37 -10.19 16.16
C MET A 290 26.26 -9.53 14.79
N LYS A 291 25.91 -10.31 13.76
CA LYS A 291 25.51 -9.79 12.46
C LYS A 291 24.14 -9.11 12.59
N LEU A 292 24.01 -7.91 12.09
CA LEU A 292 22.72 -7.20 12.06
C LEU A 292 21.98 -7.52 10.77
N VAL A 293 20.71 -7.86 10.91
CA VAL A 293 19.73 -7.98 9.82
C VAL A 293 18.55 -7.07 10.13
N ILE A 294 18.09 -6.31 9.16
CA ILE A 294 16.87 -5.53 9.25
C ILE A 294 15.94 -6.09 8.18
N PRO A 295 14.97 -6.97 8.54
CA PRO A 295 14.18 -7.73 7.57
C PRO A 295 13.54 -6.85 6.48
N TYR A 296 13.24 -5.61 6.83
CA TYR A 296 12.77 -4.58 5.90
C TYR A 296 13.69 -3.36 5.90
N GLN A 297 14.12 -2.92 4.73
CA GLN A 297 14.73 -1.61 4.59
C GLN A 297 13.71 -0.53 5.01
N ILE A 298 14.15 0.36 5.87
CA ILE A 298 13.32 1.41 6.43
C ILE A 298 13.73 2.72 5.76
N PRO A 299 12.80 3.53 5.22
CA PRO A 299 13.12 4.82 4.65
C PRO A 299 13.96 5.66 5.61
N PHE A 300 15.05 6.22 5.10
CA PHE A 300 16.04 7.05 5.81
C PHE A 300 16.84 6.36 6.93
N LEU A 301 16.65 5.05 7.19
CA LEU A 301 17.38 4.38 8.27
C LEU A 301 18.89 4.54 8.13
N ALA A 302 19.48 4.18 6.98
CA ALA A 302 20.92 4.23 6.77
C ALA A 302 21.46 5.66 6.89
N LYS A 303 20.69 6.67 6.47
CA LYS A 303 21.01 8.08 6.68
C LYS A 303 21.08 8.43 8.18
N ASN A 304 20.13 7.92 8.97
CA ASN A 304 19.99 8.25 10.39
C ASN A 304 20.94 7.49 11.31
N ILE A 305 21.34 6.25 10.95
CA ILE A 305 22.32 5.47 11.71
C ILE A 305 23.77 5.66 11.21
N GLY A 306 23.93 6.18 9.99
CA GLY A 306 25.22 6.33 9.30
C GLY A 306 25.58 5.12 8.43
N ALA A 307 26.31 5.37 7.35
CA ALA A 307 26.69 4.34 6.37
C ALA A 307 27.54 3.22 7.01
N GLU A 308 28.45 3.57 7.93
CA GLU A 308 29.30 2.58 8.64
C GLU A 308 28.48 1.55 9.42
N LEU A 309 27.39 1.98 10.07
CA LEU A 309 26.55 1.07 10.86
C LEU A 309 25.56 0.30 9.95
N ALA A 310 25.25 0.83 8.79
CA ALA A 310 24.45 0.15 7.77
C ALA A 310 25.28 -0.83 6.92
N GLU A 311 26.60 -0.73 6.91
CA GLU A 311 27.49 -1.58 6.09
C GLU A 311 27.25 -3.06 6.34
N GLY A 312 26.99 -3.80 5.24
CA GLY A 312 26.76 -5.24 5.27
C GLY A 312 25.40 -5.70 5.81
N VAL A 313 24.54 -4.77 6.22
CA VAL A 313 23.17 -5.08 6.65
C VAL A 313 22.34 -5.52 5.45
N TYR A 314 21.69 -6.70 5.52
CA TYR A 314 20.73 -7.14 4.52
C TYR A 314 19.32 -6.71 4.88
N ALA A 315 18.54 -6.29 3.86
CA ALA A 315 17.14 -5.94 3.99
C ALA A 315 16.36 -6.23 2.70
N ALA A 316 15.05 -6.51 2.84
CA ALA A 316 14.11 -6.51 1.71
C ALA A 316 13.49 -5.12 1.56
N THR A 317 13.27 -4.67 0.34
CA THR A 317 12.62 -3.38 0.05
C THR A 317 11.73 -3.47 -1.19
N ASP A 318 10.79 -2.54 -1.32
CA ASP A 318 9.94 -2.44 -2.53
C ASP A 318 10.69 -1.78 -3.68
N PHE A 319 11.57 -0.83 -3.35
CA PHE A 319 12.26 -0.01 -4.31
C PHE A 319 13.54 0.56 -3.69
N TRP A 320 14.55 0.77 -4.53
CA TRP A 320 15.69 1.62 -4.23
C TRP A 320 16.02 2.45 -5.46
N TRP A 321 16.34 3.72 -5.27
CA TRP A 321 16.46 4.67 -6.37
C TRP A 321 17.46 4.27 -7.46
N THR A 322 18.49 3.47 -7.13
CA THR A 322 19.47 2.99 -8.13
C THR A 322 18.87 2.01 -9.15
N LEU A 323 17.61 1.55 -8.94
CA LEU A 323 16.86 0.83 -9.96
C LEU A 323 16.57 1.69 -11.20
N GLU A 324 16.79 3.01 -11.14
CA GLU A 324 16.77 3.90 -12.31
C GLU A 324 17.73 3.44 -13.43
N ASP A 325 18.81 2.76 -13.05
CA ASP A 325 19.79 2.21 -14.00
C ASP A 325 19.25 1.00 -14.78
N LYS A 326 18.18 0.35 -14.26
CA LYS A 326 17.63 -0.91 -14.78
C LYS A 326 16.23 -0.77 -15.38
N PHE A 327 15.39 0.08 -14.80
CA PHE A 327 13.99 0.22 -15.18
C PHE A 327 13.69 1.64 -15.67
N PRO A 328 13.24 1.82 -16.92
CA PRO A 328 12.91 3.15 -17.46
C PRO A 328 11.88 3.92 -16.64
N LEU A 329 10.87 3.23 -16.08
CA LEU A 329 9.86 3.89 -15.24
C LEU A 329 10.43 4.33 -13.89
N ALA A 330 11.38 3.57 -13.33
CA ALA A 330 12.11 3.99 -12.14
C ALA A 330 12.89 5.29 -12.42
N LYS A 331 13.58 5.36 -13.57
CA LYS A 331 14.29 6.59 -13.97
C LYS A 331 13.35 7.79 -14.09
N MET A 332 12.22 7.63 -14.76
CA MET A 332 11.23 8.71 -14.90
C MET A 332 10.72 9.19 -13.54
N PHE A 333 10.47 8.27 -12.62
CA PHE A 333 10.02 8.59 -11.26
C PHE A 333 11.11 9.30 -10.46
N VAL A 334 12.33 8.77 -10.43
CA VAL A 334 13.47 9.35 -9.71
C VAL A 334 13.77 10.76 -10.22
N ASP A 335 13.82 10.96 -11.55
CA ASP A 335 14.07 12.28 -12.15
C ASP A 335 12.99 13.29 -11.74
N ALA A 336 11.70 12.90 -11.81
CA ALA A 336 10.60 13.78 -11.45
C ALA A 336 10.59 14.10 -9.93
N PHE A 337 10.80 13.11 -9.09
CA PHE A 337 10.84 13.27 -7.64
C PHE A 337 12.00 14.18 -7.21
N ARG A 338 13.20 13.92 -7.73
CA ARG A 338 14.38 14.75 -7.43
C ARG A 338 14.24 16.18 -7.92
N LYS A 339 13.67 16.37 -9.11
CA LYS A 339 13.39 17.72 -9.64
C LYS A 339 12.49 18.52 -8.69
N LYS A 340 11.50 17.87 -8.07
CA LYS A 340 10.53 18.53 -7.19
C LYS A 340 11.03 18.71 -5.77
N TYR A 341 11.68 17.69 -5.20
CA TYR A 341 11.99 17.64 -3.76
C TYR A 341 13.49 17.77 -3.43
N GLY A 342 14.38 17.67 -4.41
CA GLY A 342 15.81 17.92 -4.24
C GLY A 342 16.63 16.78 -3.62
N TYR A 343 16.04 15.59 -3.42
CA TYR A 343 16.70 14.38 -2.90
C TYR A 343 16.17 13.13 -3.60
N TYR A 344 16.85 11.97 -3.43
CA TYR A 344 16.41 10.72 -4.02
C TYR A 344 15.21 10.13 -3.27
N PRO A 345 14.17 9.61 -3.97
CA PRO A 345 12.99 9.01 -3.32
C PRO A 345 13.37 7.74 -2.58
N GLU A 346 12.75 7.56 -1.42
CA GLU A 346 12.69 6.27 -0.74
C GLU A 346 11.53 5.43 -1.30
N TRP A 347 11.46 4.17 -0.90
CA TRP A 347 10.42 3.28 -1.40
C TRP A 347 9.01 3.63 -0.91
N GLY A 348 8.86 4.38 0.19
CA GLY A 348 7.57 4.89 0.65
C GLY A 348 6.93 5.82 -0.37
N ALA A 349 7.72 6.74 -0.92
CA ALA A 349 7.28 7.64 -1.98
C ALA A 349 6.95 6.88 -3.28
N GLU A 350 7.75 5.86 -3.65
CA GLU A 350 7.48 5.02 -4.83
C GLU A 350 6.14 4.29 -4.70
N ASN A 351 5.93 3.62 -3.56
CA ASN A 351 4.68 2.90 -3.31
C ASN A 351 3.46 3.82 -3.35
N ALA A 352 3.56 4.99 -2.72
CA ALA A 352 2.51 5.98 -2.69
C ALA A 352 2.17 6.47 -4.11
N TYR A 353 3.19 6.79 -4.91
CA TYR A 353 3.00 7.20 -6.30
C TYR A 353 2.36 6.10 -7.15
N ALA A 354 2.90 4.88 -7.08
CA ALA A 354 2.41 3.74 -7.84
C ALA A 354 0.96 3.40 -7.48
N SER A 355 0.58 3.50 -6.19
CA SER A 355 -0.78 3.20 -5.74
C SER A 355 -1.84 4.07 -6.41
N PHE A 356 -1.58 5.38 -6.57
CA PHE A 356 -2.51 6.28 -7.24
C PHE A 356 -2.55 6.06 -8.75
N ALA A 357 -1.42 5.77 -9.37
CA ALA A 357 -1.39 5.41 -10.79
C ALA A 357 -2.17 4.12 -11.08
N MET A 358 -2.05 3.10 -10.22
CA MET A 358 -2.80 1.85 -10.32
C MET A 358 -4.29 2.05 -10.01
N TRP A 359 -4.64 2.91 -9.04
CA TRP A 359 -6.03 3.26 -8.79
C TRP A 359 -6.66 4.00 -9.99
N ALA A 360 -5.95 4.96 -10.56
CA ALA A 360 -6.41 5.64 -11.77
C ALA A 360 -6.67 4.64 -12.91
N ASP A 361 -5.76 3.67 -13.13
CA ASP A 361 -5.94 2.60 -14.11
C ASP A 361 -7.19 1.76 -13.83
N ALA A 362 -7.43 1.38 -12.57
CA ALA A 362 -8.59 0.59 -12.20
C ALA A 362 -9.90 1.34 -12.46
N VAL A 363 -9.97 2.64 -12.13
CA VAL A 363 -11.12 3.51 -12.37
C VAL A 363 -11.35 3.73 -13.87
N GLU A 364 -10.31 4.02 -14.64
CA GLU A 364 -10.40 4.20 -16.11
C GLU A 364 -10.85 2.93 -16.84
N HIS A 365 -10.50 1.74 -16.34
CA HIS A 365 -10.98 0.48 -16.88
C HIS A 365 -12.41 0.16 -16.45
N ALA A 366 -12.79 0.48 -15.22
CA ALA A 366 -14.17 0.38 -14.77
C ALA A 366 -15.10 1.36 -15.49
N GLY A 367 -14.56 2.49 -15.98
CA GLY A 367 -15.34 3.58 -16.60
C GLY A 367 -16.21 4.33 -15.60
N THR A 368 -16.03 4.10 -14.31
CA THR A 368 -16.80 4.67 -13.21
C THR A 368 -15.97 4.75 -11.93
N PHE A 369 -16.39 5.64 -11.01
CA PHE A 369 -15.86 5.67 -9.64
C PHE A 369 -16.65 4.77 -8.68
N TYR A 370 -17.67 4.05 -9.14
CA TYR A 370 -18.49 3.19 -8.31
C TYR A 370 -17.64 2.07 -7.69
N PRO A 371 -17.50 2.02 -6.34
CA PRO A 371 -16.52 1.16 -5.70
C PRO A 371 -16.59 -0.32 -6.09
N PRO A 372 -17.76 -0.99 -6.16
CA PRO A 372 -17.80 -2.39 -6.57
C PRO A 372 -17.22 -2.66 -7.97
N ASP A 373 -17.40 -1.75 -8.93
CA ASP A 373 -16.87 -1.92 -10.29
C ASP A 373 -15.38 -1.63 -10.35
N VAL A 374 -14.90 -0.66 -9.55
CA VAL A 374 -13.47 -0.42 -9.40
C VAL A 374 -12.78 -1.62 -8.73
N ILE A 375 -13.41 -2.25 -7.72
CA ILE A 375 -12.92 -3.48 -7.09
C ILE A 375 -12.81 -4.60 -8.13
N LYS A 376 -13.87 -4.85 -8.92
CA LYS A 376 -13.84 -5.86 -10.00
C LYS A 376 -12.72 -5.57 -11.02
N SER A 377 -12.47 -4.30 -11.31
CA SER A 377 -11.36 -3.89 -12.18
C SER A 377 -9.98 -4.24 -11.60
N TYR A 378 -9.78 -4.07 -10.30
CA TYR A 378 -8.58 -4.57 -9.61
C TYR A 378 -8.50 -6.10 -9.62
N GLU A 379 -9.61 -6.79 -9.31
CA GLU A 379 -9.71 -8.24 -9.25
C GLU A 379 -9.56 -8.93 -10.63
N ALA A 380 -9.62 -8.19 -11.71
CA ALA A 380 -9.38 -8.73 -13.06
C ALA A 380 -7.94 -9.23 -13.29
N GLY A 381 -7.02 -9.01 -12.34
CA GLY A 381 -5.65 -9.53 -12.39
C GLY A 381 -4.84 -8.97 -13.56
N ARG A 382 -5.17 -7.77 -14.05
CA ARG A 382 -4.45 -7.14 -15.13
C ARG A 382 -3.02 -6.84 -14.74
N LYS A 383 -2.10 -7.18 -15.62
CA LYS A 383 -0.69 -6.90 -15.46
C LYS A 383 -0.40 -5.43 -15.79
N LEU A 384 0.19 -4.72 -14.84
CA LEU A 384 0.56 -3.33 -14.95
C LEU A 384 2.08 -3.20 -14.93
N LYS A 385 2.60 -2.24 -15.65
CA LYS A 385 4.00 -1.82 -15.53
C LYS A 385 4.19 -1.04 -14.24
N SER A 386 5.33 -1.20 -13.59
CA SER A 386 5.72 -0.41 -12.42
C SER A 386 7.20 -0.04 -12.47
N MET A 387 7.66 0.70 -11.48
CA MET A 387 9.06 1.07 -11.32
C MET A 387 9.98 -0.12 -11.01
N VAL A 388 9.43 -1.28 -10.70
CA VAL A 388 10.18 -2.50 -10.36
C VAL A 388 9.87 -3.68 -11.28
N GLY A 389 9.14 -3.45 -12.37
CA GLY A 389 8.70 -4.47 -13.31
C GLY A 389 7.19 -4.64 -13.36
N GLU A 390 6.72 -5.84 -13.73
CA GLU A 390 5.31 -6.15 -13.86
C GLU A 390 4.69 -6.48 -12.49
N VAL A 391 3.46 -5.96 -12.26
CA VAL A 391 2.68 -6.15 -11.03
C VAL A 391 1.21 -6.41 -11.35
N TYR A 392 0.49 -7.10 -10.45
CA TYR A 392 -0.96 -7.31 -10.55
C TYR A 392 -1.57 -7.60 -9.18
N PHE A 393 -2.87 -7.31 -9.01
CA PHE A 393 -3.57 -7.66 -7.77
C PHE A 393 -4.13 -9.08 -7.83
N ARG A 394 -3.99 -9.84 -6.75
CA ARG A 394 -4.73 -11.09 -6.52
C ARG A 394 -6.15 -10.76 -6.09
N LYS A 395 -7.12 -11.43 -6.72
CA LYS A 395 -8.56 -11.22 -6.41
C LYS A 395 -8.99 -11.85 -5.09
N GLU A 396 -8.25 -12.83 -4.61
CA GLU A 396 -8.61 -13.64 -3.45
C GLU A 396 -8.38 -12.90 -2.13
N ASP A 397 -7.40 -12.01 -2.09
CA ASP A 397 -6.98 -11.30 -0.86
C ASP A 397 -6.63 -9.82 -1.09
N HIS A 398 -6.81 -9.31 -2.30
CA HIS A 398 -6.50 -7.93 -2.69
C HIS A 398 -5.04 -7.52 -2.46
N GLN A 399 -4.14 -8.49 -2.48
CA GLN A 399 -2.71 -8.26 -2.36
C GLN A 399 -2.07 -8.05 -3.72
N LEU A 400 -1.27 -6.98 -3.85
CA LEU A 400 -0.45 -6.78 -5.04
C LEU A 400 0.68 -7.82 -5.08
N VAL A 401 0.80 -8.55 -6.19
CA VAL A 401 1.96 -9.37 -6.52
C VAL A 401 2.97 -8.47 -7.19
N ARG A 402 4.13 -8.30 -6.58
CA ARG A 402 5.20 -7.43 -7.06
C ARG A 402 6.57 -8.03 -6.75
N PRO A 403 7.61 -7.70 -7.52
CA PRO A 403 8.99 -8.09 -7.18
C PRO A 403 9.40 -7.54 -5.81
N VAL A 404 10.26 -8.29 -5.13
CA VAL A 404 10.94 -7.87 -3.90
C VAL A 404 12.39 -7.58 -4.22
N VAL A 405 12.87 -6.44 -3.80
CA VAL A 405 14.26 -6.01 -4.00
C VAL A 405 15.05 -6.35 -2.74
N ILE A 406 16.14 -7.08 -2.87
CA ILE A 406 17.08 -7.31 -1.77
C ILE A 406 18.21 -6.32 -1.88
N VAL A 407 18.48 -5.67 -0.77
CA VAL A 407 19.56 -4.69 -0.64
C VAL A 407 20.55 -5.08 0.44
N ARG A 408 21.79 -4.63 0.25
CA ARG A 408 22.87 -4.72 1.23
C ARG A 408 23.45 -3.32 1.47
N GLY A 409 23.67 -2.96 2.72
CA GLY A 409 24.33 -1.71 3.08
C GLY A 409 25.73 -1.63 2.49
N LYS A 410 26.04 -0.52 1.80
CA LYS A 410 27.33 -0.24 1.21
C LYS A 410 28.35 0.24 2.24
N ALA A 411 29.62 -0.10 2.06
CA ALA A 411 30.69 0.61 2.71
C ALA A 411 30.72 2.07 2.23
N PRO A 412 31.13 3.05 3.08
CA PRO A 412 31.19 4.46 2.68
C PRO A 412 31.97 4.71 1.36
N LYS A 413 33.04 3.97 1.13
CA LYS A 413 33.86 4.06 -0.09
C LYS A 413 33.17 3.52 -1.37
N GLU A 414 32.08 2.75 -1.23
CA GLU A 414 31.31 2.16 -2.35
C GLU A 414 30.15 3.05 -2.78
N MET A 415 29.82 4.08 -2.00
CA MET A 415 28.74 5.00 -2.26
C MET A 415 29.07 5.94 -3.42
N ARG A 416 28.20 6.04 -4.43
CA ARG A 416 28.34 6.97 -5.56
C ARG A 416 28.15 8.44 -5.15
N ASN A 417 27.34 8.65 -4.12
CA ASN A 417 27.07 9.95 -3.50
C ASN A 417 26.56 9.73 -2.06
N LYS A 418 26.34 10.84 -1.33
CA LYS A 418 25.94 10.81 0.09
C LYS A 418 24.60 10.14 0.41
N GLU A 419 23.80 9.77 -0.61
CA GLU A 419 22.49 9.13 -0.48
C GLU A 419 22.49 7.68 -1.02
N ASP A 420 23.63 7.17 -1.52
CA ASP A 420 23.76 5.83 -2.13
C ASP A 420 24.10 4.75 -1.10
N PHE A 421 23.26 4.62 -0.07
CA PHE A 421 23.52 3.73 1.08
C PHE A 421 23.40 2.24 0.77
N TRP A 422 22.63 1.86 -0.26
CA TRP A 422 22.26 0.48 -0.49
C TRP A 422 22.70 -0.01 -1.87
N GLU A 423 23.28 -1.20 -1.89
CA GLU A 423 23.48 -1.97 -3.11
C GLU A 423 22.24 -2.85 -3.36
N VAL A 424 21.65 -2.77 -4.55
CA VAL A 424 20.64 -3.75 -4.98
C VAL A 424 21.36 -5.03 -5.37
N THR A 425 21.22 -6.07 -4.54
CA THR A 425 21.88 -7.36 -4.78
C THR A 425 21.01 -8.27 -5.64
N GLU A 426 19.68 -8.18 -5.51
CA GLU A 426 18.74 -9.02 -6.23
C GLU A 426 17.39 -8.33 -6.39
N VAL A 427 16.67 -8.64 -7.48
CA VAL A 427 15.27 -8.33 -7.71
C VAL A 427 14.55 -9.66 -7.90
N VAL A 428 13.86 -10.11 -6.86
CA VAL A 428 13.22 -11.44 -6.82
C VAL A 428 11.80 -11.33 -7.36
N PRO A 429 11.39 -12.16 -8.34
CA PRO A 429 10.01 -12.15 -8.84
C PRO A 429 8.99 -12.42 -7.72
N GLY A 430 7.88 -11.65 -7.70
CA GLY A 430 6.93 -11.70 -6.59
C GLY A 430 6.08 -12.97 -6.52
N ALA A 431 5.64 -13.51 -7.66
CA ALA A 431 4.69 -14.62 -7.68
C ALA A 431 5.15 -15.86 -6.90
N PRO A 432 6.41 -16.33 -6.98
CA PRO A 432 6.87 -17.45 -6.19
C PRO A 432 6.99 -17.18 -4.69
N LEU A 433 7.00 -15.90 -4.28
CA LEU A 433 7.17 -15.49 -2.89
C LEU A 433 5.85 -15.38 -2.13
N MET A 434 4.72 -15.45 -2.85
CA MET A 434 3.40 -15.28 -2.24
C MET A 434 3.03 -16.49 -1.41
N GLN A 435 2.43 -16.26 -0.23
CA GLN A 435 1.81 -17.32 0.56
C GLN A 435 0.71 -18.04 -0.23
N LYS A 436 0.39 -19.25 0.20
CA LYS A 436 -0.80 -19.97 -0.27
C LYS A 436 -2.05 -19.15 0.06
N LEU A 437 -3.04 -19.22 -0.80
CA LEU A 437 -4.38 -18.71 -0.49
C LEU A 437 -4.86 -19.43 0.79
N ASP A 438 -5.60 -18.73 1.61
CA ASP A 438 -6.12 -19.19 2.91
C ASP A 438 -5.12 -19.32 4.07
N GLU A 439 -3.81 -19.23 3.83
CA GLU A 439 -2.81 -19.38 4.88
C GLU A 439 -2.98 -18.38 6.03
N PHE A 440 -3.36 -17.14 5.72
CA PHE A 440 -3.62 -16.10 6.71
C PHE A 440 -5.11 -15.80 6.92
N GLY A 441 -5.99 -16.69 6.43
CA GLY A 441 -7.41 -16.69 6.75
C GLY A 441 -8.21 -15.51 6.21
N CYS A 442 -7.83 -14.96 5.04
CA CYS A 442 -8.58 -13.89 4.40
C CYS A 442 -9.97 -14.36 3.98
N LYS A 443 -10.99 -13.56 4.35
CA LYS A 443 -12.38 -13.69 3.90
C LYS A 443 -12.88 -12.31 3.54
N LEU A 444 -12.78 -11.94 2.27
CA LEU A 444 -13.13 -10.60 1.78
C LEU A 444 -14.58 -10.19 2.09
N GLY A 445 -15.50 -11.15 2.20
CA GLY A 445 -16.92 -10.86 2.32
C GLY A 445 -17.52 -10.41 0.99
N ASP A 446 -18.71 -9.85 1.07
CA ASP A 446 -19.45 -9.30 -0.07
C ASP A 446 -19.39 -7.76 -0.12
N TYR A 447 -20.19 -7.15 -0.98
CA TYR A 447 -20.26 -5.69 -1.15
C TYR A 447 -21.27 -5.02 -0.19
N THR A 448 -22.01 -5.79 0.60
CA THR A 448 -23.04 -5.26 1.51
C THR A 448 -22.54 -4.95 2.91
#